data_04d1d94d4eba0d24a4ed2c8b81b0b5f8
#
_entry.id   04d1d94d4eba0d24a4ed2c8b81b0b5f8
#
_cell.length_a   1.000
_cell.length_b   1.000
_cell.length_c   1.000
_cell.angle_alpha   90.00
_cell.angle_beta   90.00
_cell.angle_gamma   90.00
#
_symmetry.space_group_name_H-M   'P 1'
#
loop_
_entity.id
_entity.type
_entity.pdbx_description
1 polymer ?
#
loop_
_entity_poly.entity_id
_entity_poly.type
_entity_poly.pdbx_seq_one_letter_code
_entity_poly.pdbx_strand_id
1 'polypeptide(L)'
;MRNIIGLCGRCRGGKTELANICVELGYEKLSFAKHLKQLVADIIQCTIDEVNNLKTANFNYTCSKNDCEYISKECKIPYEFVEKLILDKVFHNTRDMLQYIGTNVIRKYNNNWHVDKTREILNEKPNTNFVIDDVRFENEVHLIQELNGDCWFVVRPLLDNVSNHESENTLQWQNFENIIINDGKLEYLKFRWKTFVENDYNEQMKRKKELTEFINNSPNTIKNIIENNDNISTNDMLFVSKHLFTYNPMFFQNYDIQEVKHENNKNITVKLYDNVYNINNPLEIEDIKLYI
;
A
#
# COMPACT_ATOMS: atom_id res chain seq x y z
N MET A 1 19.51 12.68 3.89
CA MET A 1 18.13 12.66 4.47
C MET A 1 17.64 11.24 4.33
N ARG A 2 17.01 10.63 5.35
CA ARG A 2 16.51 9.24 5.23
C ARG A 2 15.26 9.21 4.35
N ASN A 3 15.10 8.15 3.58
CA ASN A 3 13.89 7.90 2.80
C ASN A 3 13.07 6.81 3.49
N ILE A 4 11.76 7.04 3.64
CA ILE A 4 10.81 6.04 4.15
C ILE A 4 9.75 5.82 3.07
N ILE A 5 9.63 4.58 2.61
CA ILE A 5 8.65 4.18 1.60
C ILE A 5 7.64 3.24 2.25
N GLY A 6 6.37 3.64 2.28
CA GLY A 6 5.26 2.80 2.67
C GLY A 6 4.56 2.19 1.46
N LEU A 7 4.32 0.88 1.48
CA LEU A 7 3.62 0.18 0.41
C LEU A 7 2.25 -0.28 0.91
N CYS A 8 1.20 0.27 0.29
CA CYS A 8 -0.20 -0.01 0.54
C CYS A 8 -0.79 -0.89 -0.57
N GLY A 9 -1.98 -1.43 -0.36
CA GLY A 9 -2.72 -2.19 -1.37
C GLY A 9 -3.08 -3.59 -0.92
N ARG A 10 -3.89 -4.27 -1.72
CA ARG A 10 -4.46 -5.58 -1.40
C ARG A 10 -3.40 -6.69 -1.29
N CYS A 11 -3.73 -7.76 -0.60
CA CYS A 11 -2.94 -8.99 -0.56
C CYS A 11 -2.68 -9.48 -2.01
N ARG A 12 -1.48 -10.02 -2.29
CA ARG A 12 -1.03 -10.44 -3.62
C ARG A 12 -0.91 -9.32 -4.67
N GLY A 13 -0.98 -8.04 -4.26
CA GLY A 13 -0.80 -6.90 -5.16
C GLY A 13 0.62 -6.71 -5.69
N GLY A 14 1.64 -7.32 -5.07
CA GLY A 14 3.06 -7.17 -5.46
C GLY A 14 3.90 -6.35 -4.49
N LYS A 15 3.35 -5.89 -3.36
CA LYS A 15 4.07 -5.07 -2.36
C LYS A 15 5.41 -5.67 -1.93
N THR A 16 5.43 -6.97 -1.62
CA THR A 16 6.64 -7.67 -1.18
C THR A 16 7.74 -7.66 -2.23
N GLU A 17 7.39 -7.79 -3.51
CA GLU A 17 8.34 -7.71 -4.62
C GLU A 17 8.97 -6.32 -4.72
N LEU A 18 8.15 -5.26 -4.58
CA LEU A 18 8.64 -3.88 -4.57
C LEU A 18 9.53 -3.61 -3.37
N ALA A 19 9.15 -4.11 -2.19
CA ALA A 19 9.98 -3.99 -0.98
C ALA A 19 11.33 -4.71 -1.13
N ASN A 20 11.36 -5.89 -1.76
CA ASN A 20 12.61 -6.63 -2.00
C ASN A 20 13.57 -5.84 -2.90
N ILE A 21 13.06 -5.13 -3.91
CA ILE A 21 13.89 -4.24 -4.74
C ILE A 21 14.48 -3.10 -3.90
N CYS A 22 13.69 -2.49 -3.01
CA CYS A 22 14.22 -1.48 -2.10
C CYS A 22 15.34 -2.04 -1.22
N VAL A 23 15.20 -3.29 -0.73
CA VAL A 23 16.25 -3.97 0.04
C VAL A 23 17.51 -4.17 -0.79
N GLU A 24 17.40 -4.58 -2.06
CA GLU A 24 18.54 -4.68 -2.99
C GLU A 24 19.25 -3.33 -3.19
N LEU A 25 18.52 -2.22 -3.05
CA LEU A 25 19.03 -0.84 -3.13
C LEU A 25 19.46 -0.26 -1.77
N GLY A 26 19.57 -1.10 -0.74
CA GLY A 26 20.11 -0.71 0.57
C GLY A 26 19.08 -0.18 1.58
N TYR A 27 17.79 -0.34 1.33
CA TYR A 27 16.76 -0.05 2.33
C TYR A 27 16.65 -1.17 3.35
N GLU A 28 16.38 -0.81 4.61
CA GLU A 28 15.99 -1.80 5.63
C GLU A 28 14.49 -2.07 5.54
N LYS A 29 14.11 -3.33 5.46
CA LYS A 29 12.70 -3.73 5.43
C LYS A 29 12.12 -3.74 6.84
N LEU A 30 10.99 -3.05 7.01
CA LEU A 30 10.24 -2.98 8.26
C LEU A 30 8.77 -3.37 8.02
N SER A 31 8.07 -3.75 9.08
CA SER A 31 6.65 -4.14 9.05
C SER A 31 5.99 -3.61 10.31
N PHE A 32 4.82 -2.97 10.18
CA PHE A 32 3.99 -2.58 11.32
C PHE A 32 3.58 -3.80 12.16
N ALA A 33 3.40 -4.95 11.52
CA ALA A 33 3.09 -6.19 12.21
C ALA A 33 4.32 -6.89 12.84
N LYS A 34 5.54 -6.31 12.81
CA LYS A 34 6.75 -6.96 13.31
C LYS A 34 6.61 -7.41 14.78
N HIS A 35 6.20 -6.48 15.65
CA HIS A 35 6.03 -6.78 17.08
C HIS A 35 4.87 -7.72 17.35
N LEU A 36 3.78 -7.63 16.58
CA LEU A 36 2.68 -8.58 16.67
C LEU A 36 3.09 -9.99 16.25
N LYS A 37 3.90 -10.13 15.19
CA LYS A 37 4.44 -11.43 14.76
C LYS A 37 5.35 -12.03 15.84
N GLN A 38 6.19 -11.20 16.48
CA GLN A 38 7.01 -11.64 17.60
C GLN A 38 6.15 -12.08 18.77
N LEU A 39 5.15 -11.29 19.17
CA LEU A 39 4.20 -11.63 20.22
C LEU A 39 3.53 -13.00 19.97
N VAL A 40 3.06 -13.24 18.76
CA VAL A 40 2.46 -14.54 18.39
C VAL A 40 3.51 -15.65 18.38
N ALA A 41 4.72 -15.41 17.89
CA ALA A 41 5.81 -16.38 17.90
C ALA A 41 6.16 -16.83 19.33
N ASP A 42 6.23 -15.89 20.28
CA ASP A 42 6.50 -16.15 21.68
C ASP A 42 5.37 -16.97 22.34
N ILE A 43 4.11 -16.65 22.04
CA ILE A 43 2.93 -17.38 22.53
C ILE A 43 2.97 -18.83 22.08
N ILE A 44 3.18 -19.08 20.80
CA ILE A 44 3.18 -20.45 20.23
C ILE A 44 4.56 -21.12 20.26
N GLN A 45 5.55 -20.46 20.87
CA GLN A 45 6.92 -20.95 21.07
C GLN A 45 7.64 -21.36 19.78
N CYS A 46 7.59 -20.48 18.77
CA CYS A 46 8.21 -20.71 17.48
C CYS A 46 8.94 -19.44 16.97
N THR A 47 9.54 -19.52 15.81
CA THR A 47 10.17 -18.38 15.13
C THR A 47 9.16 -17.55 14.31
N ILE A 48 9.49 -16.30 13.99
CA ILE A 48 8.66 -15.46 13.08
C ILE A 48 8.49 -16.11 11.71
N ASP A 49 9.52 -16.83 11.23
CA ASP A 49 9.44 -17.54 9.95
C ASP A 49 8.43 -18.70 10.01
N GLU A 50 8.38 -19.43 11.11
CA GLU A 50 7.37 -20.46 11.35
C GLU A 50 5.97 -19.83 11.47
N VAL A 51 5.80 -18.69 12.15
CA VAL A 51 4.54 -17.94 12.14
C VAL A 51 4.09 -17.61 10.70
N ASN A 52 5.03 -17.19 9.83
CA ASN A 52 4.72 -16.89 8.44
C ASN A 52 4.31 -18.15 7.65
N ASN A 53 4.96 -19.28 7.88
CA ASN A 53 4.69 -20.56 7.21
C ASN A 53 3.33 -21.17 7.66
N LEU A 54 2.97 -20.98 8.92
CA LEU A 54 1.72 -21.49 9.50
C LEU A 54 0.48 -20.63 9.14
N LYS A 55 0.59 -19.58 8.36
CA LYS A 55 -0.53 -18.72 7.94
C LYS A 55 -1.58 -19.45 7.10
N THR A 56 -1.20 -20.52 6.43
CA THR A 56 -2.08 -21.32 5.56
C THR A 56 -2.06 -22.80 5.92
N ALA A 57 -1.28 -23.20 6.92
CA ALA A 57 -1.22 -24.56 7.40
C ALA A 57 -2.35 -24.82 8.42
N ASN A 58 -2.80 -26.08 8.48
CA ASN A 58 -3.69 -26.51 9.55
C ASN A 58 -2.93 -26.52 10.88
N PHE A 59 -3.29 -25.61 11.73
CA PHE A 59 -2.69 -25.39 13.03
C PHE A 59 -3.81 -25.08 14.02
N ASN A 60 -3.86 -25.79 15.12
CA ASN A 60 -4.84 -25.54 16.16
C ASN A 60 -4.11 -25.07 17.42
N TYR A 61 -4.46 -23.88 17.87
CA TYR A 61 -3.95 -23.33 19.11
C TYR A 61 -5.08 -22.78 19.96
N THR A 62 -5.13 -23.19 21.21
CA THR A 62 -6.10 -22.70 22.20
C THR A 62 -5.39 -21.77 23.17
N CYS A 63 -5.81 -20.50 23.25
CA CYS A 63 -5.23 -19.54 24.14
C CYS A 63 -5.47 -19.88 25.63
N SER A 64 -4.41 -19.87 26.38
CA SER A 64 -4.38 -20.11 27.82
C SER A 64 -4.41 -18.81 28.64
N LYS A 65 -4.52 -18.93 29.99
CA LYS A 65 -4.36 -17.79 30.91
C LYS A 65 -2.97 -17.15 30.80
N ASN A 66 -1.93 -17.97 30.65
CA ASN A 66 -0.56 -17.46 30.49
C ASN A 66 -0.43 -16.58 29.25
N ASP A 67 -1.10 -16.92 28.14
CA ASP A 67 -1.09 -16.11 26.92
C ASP A 67 -1.82 -14.78 27.13
N CYS A 68 -2.92 -14.80 27.91
CA CYS A 68 -3.63 -13.58 28.29
C CYS A 68 -2.75 -12.66 29.14
N GLU A 69 -2.03 -13.21 30.14
CA GLU A 69 -1.09 -12.48 30.96
C GLU A 69 0.06 -11.90 30.14
N TYR A 70 0.61 -12.70 29.22
CA TYR A 70 1.71 -12.28 28.35
C TYR A 70 1.29 -11.11 27.44
N ILE A 71 0.16 -11.22 26.75
CA ILE A 71 -0.36 -10.13 25.90
C ILE A 71 -0.66 -8.88 26.74
N SER A 72 -1.29 -9.06 27.89
CA SER A 72 -1.61 -7.96 28.80
C SER A 72 -0.35 -7.17 29.19
N LYS A 73 0.72 -7.87 29.55
CA LYS A 73 1.98 -7.28 29.95
C LYS A 73 2.70 -6.59 28.79
N GLU A 74 2.89 -7.29 27.67
CA GLU A 74 3.66 -6.79 26.52
C GLU A 74 2.96 -5.63 25.80
N CYS A 75 1.63 -5.67 25.72
CA CYS A 75 0.85 -4.64 25.07
C CYS A 75 0.36 -3.54 26.02
N LYS A 76 0.59 -3.68 27.35
CA LYS A 76 0.08 -2.79 28.40
C LYS A 76 -1.45 -2.62 28.35
N ILE A 77 -2.14 -3.75 28.18
CA ILE A 77 -3.61 -3.84 28.13
C ILE A 77 -4.09 -4.49 29.44
N PRO A 78 -5.18 -4.04 30.08
CA PRO A 78 -5.71 -4.68 31.28
C PRO A 78 -6.00 -6.17 31.05
N TYR A 79 -5.60 -7.01 32.00
CA TYR A 79 -5.72 -8.46 31.90
C TYR A 79 -7.17 -8.91 31.64
N GLU A 80 -8.12 -8.35 32.33
CA GLU A 80 -9.53 -8.68 32.21
C GLU A 80 -10.09 -8.38 30.81
N PHE A 81 -9.56 -7.35 30.15
CA PHE A 81 -9.93 -7.02 28.76
C PHE A 81 -9.38 -8.09 27.80
N VAL A 82 -8.15 -8.52 27.98
CA VAL A 82 -7.51 -9.55 27.14
C VAL A 82 -8.18 -10.90 27.38
N GLU A 83 -8.31 -11.31 28.67
CA GLU A 83 -8.94 -12.58 29.06
C GLU A 83 -10.33 -12.74 28.46
N LYS A 84 -11.18 -11.71 28.55
CA LYS A 84 -12.53 -11.71 27.98
C LYS A 84 -12.57 -11.99 26.48
N LEU A 85 -11.52 -11.63 25.75
CA LEU A 85 -11.50 -11.70 24.29
C LEU A 85 -10.85 -12.98 23.77
N ILE A 86 -9.84 -13.52 24.48
CA ILE A 86 -9.01 -14.59 23.92
C ILE A 86 -8.88 -15.84 24.79
N LEU A 87 -9.27 -15.81 26.07
CA LEU A 87 -9.21 -17.04 26.89
C LEU A 87 -10.06 -18.14 26.23
N ASP A 88 -9.49 -19.34 26.14
CA ASP A 88 -10.08 -20.54 25.52
C ASP A 88 -10.44 -20.38 24.02
N LYS A 89 -10.02 -19.26 23.39
CA LYS A 89 -10.23 -19.08 21.96
C LYS A 89 -9.31 -20.00 21.17
N VAL A 90 -9.90 -20.71 20.21
CA VAL A 90 -9.17 -21.57 19.28
C VAL A 90 -8.87 -20.83 18.00
N PHE A 91 -7.61 -20.89 17.56
CA PHE A 91 -7.15 -20.39 16.26
C PHE A 91 -6.71 -21.57 15.39
N HIS A 92 -7.15 -21.57 14.12
CA HIS A 92 -6.89 -22.67 13.19
C HIS A 92 -5.69 -22.43 12.28
N ASN A 93 -5.13 -21.23 12.32
CA ASN A 93 -3.90 -20.84 11.63
C ASN A 93 -3.35 -19.56 12.25
N THR A 94 -2.09 -19.25 11.99
CA THR A 94 -1.45 -18.03 12.55
C THR A 94 -1.97 -16.75 11.88
N ARG A 95 -2.57 -16.81 10.69
CA ARG A 95 -3.21 -15.64 10.07
C ARG A 95 -4.39 -15.16 10.89
N ASP A 96 -5.28 -16.08 11.27
CA ASP A 96 -6.45 -15.76 12.09
C ASP A 96 -6.03 -15.22 13.45
N MET A 97 -5.00 -15.82 14.05
CA MET A 97 -4.44 -15.37 15.31
C MET A 97 -3.87 -13.95 15.23
N LEU A 98 -3.03 -13.66 14.22
CA LEU A 98 -2.48 -12.34 13.97
C LEU A 98 -3.57 -11.29 13.73
N GLN A 99 -4.56 -11.62 12.89
CA GLN A 99 -5.67 -10.72 12.59
C GLN A 99 -6.51 -10.42 13.83
N TYR A 100 -6.88 -11.46 14.57
CA TYR A 100 -7.71 -11.29 15.75
C TYR A 100 -7.02 -10.56 16.88
N ILE A 101 -5.81 -10.97 17.26
CA ILE A 101 -5.04 -10.30 18.33
C ILE A 101 -4.69 -8.87 17.91
N GLY A 102 -4.24 -8.67 16.67
CA GLY A 102 -3.85 -7.35 16.18
C GLY A 102 -5.02 -6.37 16.12
N THR A 103 -6.18 -6.78 15.61
CA THR A 103 -7.33 -5.89 15.39
C THR A 103 -8.28 -5.88 16.57
N ASN A 104 -8.75 -7.06 17.02
CA ASN A 104 -9.83 -7.14 17.99
C ASN A 104 -9.36 -6.99 19.44
N VAL A 105 -8.07 -7.20 19.71
CA VAL A 105 -7.50 -7.01 21.05
C VAL A 105 -6.68 -5.74 21.10
N ILE A 106 -5.56 -5.70 20.38
CA ILE A 106 -4.58 -4.62 20.50
C ILE A 106 -5.14 -3.30 19.96
N ARG A 107 -5.55 -3.22 18.71
CA ARG A 107 -6.06 -1.97 18.11
C ARG A 107 -7.35 -1.49 18.75
N LYS A 108 -8.20 -2.40 19.19
CA LYS A 108 -9.45 -2.06 19.90
C LYS A 108 -9.18 -1.35 21.21
N TYR A 109 -8.08 -1.66 21.91
CA TYR A 109 -7.67 -1.01 23.14
C TYR A 109 -6.79 0.21 22.88
N ASN A 110 -5.76 0.06 22.06
CA ASN A 110 -4.86 1.12 21.63
C ASN A 110 -4.63 1.04 20.11
N ASN A 111 -5.33 1.90 19.36
CA ASN A 111 -5.25 1.93 17.90
C ASN A 111 -3.84 2.28 17.39
N ASN A 112 -3.05 3.00 18.19
CA ASN A 112 -1.70 3.44 17.80
C ASN A 112 -0.57 2.50 18.24
N TRP A 113 -0.85 1.39 18.92
CA TRP A 113 0.21 0.50 19.43
C TRP A 113 1.23 0.09 18.36
N HIS A 114 0.77 -0.31 17.16
CA HIS A 114 1.65 -0.69 16.04
C HIS A 114 2.46 0.50 15.54
N VAL A 115 1.82 1.67 15.47
CA VAL A 115 2.42 2.94 15.03
C VAL A 115 3.53 3.35 16.00
N ASP A 116 3.25 3.31 17.32
CA ASP A 116 4.20 3.68 18.37
C ASP A 116 5.43 2.77 18.35
N LYS A 117 5.21 1.45 18.23
CA LYS A 117 6.30 0.46 18.13
C LYS A 117 7.17 0.66 16.88
N THR A 118 6.56 1.00 15.76
CA THR A 118 7.29 1.28 14.52
C THR A 118 8.06 2.60 14.63
N ARG A 119 7.46 3.63 15.23
CA ARG A 119 8.10 4.93 15.50
C ARG A 119 9.35 4.77 16.36
N GLU A 120 9.32 3.92 17.40
CA GLU A 120 10.49 3.61 18.24
C GLU A 120 11.66 3.14 17.36
N ILE A 121 11.45 2.14 16.48
CA ILE A 121 12.48 1.61 15.58
C ILE A 121 13.02 2.69 14.61
N LEU A 122 12.11 3.44 14.01
CA LEU A 122 12.48 4.49 13.05
C LEU A 122 13.32 5.59 13.70
N ASN A 123 13.06 5.93 14.98
CA ASN A 123 13.81 6.94 15.72
C ASN A 123 15.19 6.45 16.17
N GLU A 124 15.34 5.15 16.44
CA GLU A 124 16.64 4.54 16.78
C GLU A 124 17.62 4.58 15.60
N LYS A 125 17.11 4.65 14.37
CA LYS A 125 17.93 4.59 13.14
C LYS A 125 17.67 5.79 12.21
N PRO A 126 18.03 7.02 12.60
CA PRO A 126 17.63 8.24 11.90
C PRO A 126 18.25 8.40 10.49
N ASN A 127 19.31 7.66 10.19
CA ASN A 127 20.04 7.75 8.92
C ASN A 127 19.82 6.54 8.00
N THR A 128 18.89 5.63 8.38
CA THR A 128 18.60 4.43 7.61
C THR A 128 17.38 4.66 6.72
N ASN A 129 17.48 4.27 5.45
CA ASN A 129 16.33 4.23 4.55
C ASN A 129 15.48 3.00 4.86
N PHE A 130 14.16 3.18 4.89
CA PHE A 130 13.22 2.10 5.21
C PHE A 130 12.19 1.88 4.13
N VAL A 131 11.83 0.61 3.92
CA VAL A 131 10.63 0.22 3.18
C VAL A 131 9.70 -0.57 4.09
N ILE A 132 8.42 -0.19 4.13
CA ILE A 132 7.37 -0.80 4.96
C ILE A 132 6.32 -1.39 4.03
N ASP A 133 6.19 -2.73 3.96
CA ASP A 133 5.38 -3.42 2.93
C ASP A 133 3.99 -3.86 3.40
N ASP A 134 3.58 -3.46 4.59
CA ASP A 134 2.30 -3.86 5.18
C ASP A 134 1.45 -2.69 5.72
N VAL A 135 1.55 -1.52 5.09
CA VAL A 135 0.73 -0.35 5.44
C VAL A 135 -0.73 -0.64 5.10
N ARG A 136 -1.62 -0.52 6.11
CA ARG A 136 -3.04 -0.92 6.00
C ARG A 136 -4.03 0.07 6.61
N PHE A 137 -3.58 0.96 7.49
CA PHE A 137 -4.43 1.88 8.23
C PHE A 137 -3.96 3.33 8.08
N GLU A 138 -4.90 4.25 8.20
CA GLU A 138 -4.62 5.69 8.04
C GLU A 138 -3.57 6.20 9.02
N ASN A 139 -3.60 5.76 10.29
CA ASN A 139 -2.60 6.16 11.27
C ASN A 139 -1.17 5.67 10.93
N GLU A 140 -1.05 4.56 10.17
CA GLU A 140 0.24 4.08 9.66
C GLU A 140 0.73 4.98 8.51
N VAL A 141 -0.17 5.38 7.60
CA VAL A 141 0.11 6.35 6.54
C VAL A 141 0.56 7.68 7.15
N HIS A 142 -0.18 8.18 8.14
CA HIS A 142 0.15 9.43 8.84
C HIS A 142 1.54 9.39 9.49
N LEU A 143 1.94 8.29 10.13
CA LEU A 143 3.29 8.16 10.68
C LEU A 143 4.37 8.34 9.60
N ILE A 144 4.19 7.69 8.45
CA ILE A 144 5.15 7.76 7.34
C ILE A 144 5.25 9.20 6.82
N GLN A 145 4.11 9.84 6.58
CA GLN A 145 4.04 11.23 6.11
C GLN A 145 4.62 12.24 7.12
N GLU A 146 4.35 12.06 8.41
CA GLU A 146 4.91 12.87 9.51
C GLU A 146 6.44 12.82 9.53
N LEU A 147 7.01 11.69 9.14
CA LEU A 147 8.44 11.48 9.04
C LEU A 147 9.01 11.84 7.67
N ASN A 148 8.25 12.58 6.83
CA ASN A 148 8.57 12.98 5.46
C ASN A 148 8.85 11.78 4.53
N GLY A 149 8.17 10.67 4.75
CA GLY A 149 8.18 9.50 3.87
C GLY A 149 7.00 9.50 2.91
N ASP A 150 7.07 8.66 1.89
CA ASP A 150 6.06 8.49 0.86
C ASP A 150 5.29 7.18 0.98
N CYS A 151 3.98 7.26 0.82
CA CYS A 151 3.12 6.08 0.73
C CYS A 151 2.70 5.83 -0.71
N TRP A 152 2.92 4.59 -1.18
CA TRP A 152 2.56 4.14 -2.52
C TRP A 152 1.46 3.10 -2.45
N PHE A 153 0.40 3.30 -3.23
CA PHE A 153 -0.66 2.32 -3.36
C PHE A 153 -0.40 1.41 -4.57
N VAL A 154 -0.28 0.12 -4.31
CA VAL A 154 -0.04 -0.90 -5.34
C VAL A 154 -1.38 -1.44 -5.80
N VAL A 155 -1.78 -1.08 -7.02
CA VAL A 155 -2.99 -1.56 -7.68
C VAL A 155 -2.61 -2.76 -8.56
N ARG A 156 -3.30 -3.89 -8.39
CA ARG A 156 -3.25 -4.99 -9.33
C ARG A 156 -4.65 -5.21 -9.89
N PRO A 157 -4.89 -4.80 -11.15
CA PRO A 157 -6.14 -5.07 -11.84
C PRO A 157 -6.43 -6.58 -11.87
N LEU A 158 -7.67 -6.96 -11.93
CA LEU A 158 -8.10 -8.36 -12.01
C LEU A 158 -7.71 -9.25 -10.79
N LEU A 159 -7.32 -8.64 -9.67
CA LEU A 159 -7.26 -9.39 -8.41
C LEU A 159 -8.68 -9.59 -7.91
N ASP A 160 -9.13 -10.85 -7.95
CA ASP A 160 -10.34 -11.26 -7.25
C ASP A 160 -10.27 -10.86 -5.78
N ASN A 161 -11.41 -10.57 -5.16
CA ASN A 161 -11.50 -10.22 -3.74
C ASN A 161 -10.98 -11.39 -2.89
N VAL A 162 -9.71 -11.30 -2.51
CA VAL A 162 -8.98 -12.39 -1.83
C VAL A 162 -9.32 -12.47 -0.35
N SER A 163 -9.86 -11.40 0.24
CA SER A 163 -10.20 -11.35 1.66
C SER A 163 -11.21 -10.23 1.95
N ASN A 164 -12.24 -10.56 2.73
CA ASN A 164 -13.21 -9.59 3.27
C ASN A 164 -12.77 -9.00 4.61
N HIS A 165 -11.51 -9.21 5.04
CA HIS A 165 -11.04 -8.70 6.31
C HIS A 165 -10.93 -7.17 6.26
N GLU A 166 -11.37 -6.50 7.33
CA GLU A 166 -11.38 -5.04 7.47
C GLU A 166 -10.03 -4.41 7.07
N SER A 167 -8.90 -4.97 7.53
CA SER A 167 -7.57 -4.45 7.23
C SER A 167 -7.14 -4.49 5.76
N GLU A 168 -7.89 -5.15 4.88
CA GLU A 168 -7.62 -5.16 3.43
C GLU A 168 -8.42 -4.09 2.67
N ASN A 169 -9.43 -3.48 3.32
CA ASN A 169 -10.35 -2.54 2.71
C ASN A 169 -10.34 -1.14 3.36
N THR A 170 -9.49 -0.92 4.36
CA THR A 170 -9.43 0.35 5.12
C THR A 170 -8.87 1.50 4.26
N LEU A 171 -7.86 1.22 3.45
CA LEU A 171 -7.24 2.20 2.56
C LEU A 171 -7.76 2.05 1.14
N GLN A 172 -8.11 3.18 0.55
CA GLN A 172 -8.57 3.25 -0.85
C GLN A 172 -7.51 3.95 -1.69
N TRP A 173 -7.20 3.39 -2.87
CA TRP A 173 -6.16 3.91 -3.75
C TRP A 173 -6.41 5.37 -4.18
N GLN A 174 -7.67 5.80 -4.21
CA GLN A 174 -8.08 7.17 -4.55
C GLN A 174 -7.53 8.23 -3.59
N ASN A 175 -7.18 7.82 -2.37
CA ASN A 175 -6.65 8.72 -1.34
C ASN A 175 -5.11 8.85 -1.40
N PHE A 176 -4.47 8.23 -2.40
CA PHE A 176 -3.02 8.24 -2.55
C PHE A 176 -2.59 9.05 -3.76
N GLU A 177 -1.62 9.92 -3.55
CA GLU A 177 -0.98 10.65 -4.64
C GLU A 177 -0.03 9.76 -5.47
N ASN A 178 0.58 8.75 -4.81
CA ASN A 178 1.51 7.85 -5.43
C ASN A 178 0.86 6.48 -5.65
N ILE A 179 0.69 6.10 -6.92
CA ILE A 179 0.07 4.84 -7.32
C ILE A 179 1.00 4.12 -8.27
N ILE A 180 1.18 2.81 -8.06
CA ILE A 180 1.85 1.94 -9.01
C ILE A 180 0.92 0.82 -9.45
N ILE A 181 0.78 0.63 -10.75
CA ILE A 181 -0.10 -0.39 -11.33
C ILE A 181 0.73 -1.64 -11.66
N ASN A 182 0.32 -2.77 -11.10
CA ASN A 182 0.88 -4.10 -11.36
C ASN A 182 -0.07 -4.86 -12.30
N ASP A 183 -0.05 -4.50 -13.58
CA ASP A 183 -0.95 -4.99 -14.62
C ASP A 183 -0.31 -6.00 -15.58
N GLY A 184 0.98 -6.26 -15.41
CA GLY A 184 1.74 -7.08 -16.34
C GLY A 184 2.65 -8.11 -15.69
N LYS A 185 3.72 -8.45 -16.41
CA LYS A 185 4.75 -9.37 -15.92
C LYS A 185 5.53 -8.73 -14.77
N LEU A 186 5.98 -9.57 -13.86
CA LEU A 186 6.75 -9.15 -12.69
C LEU A 186 8.01 -8.34 -13.06
N GLU A 187 8.66 -8.68 -14.18
CA GLU A 187 9.86 -7.97 -14.65
C GLU A 187 9.58 -6.50 -14.97
N TYR A 188 8.40 -6.19 -15.52
CA TYR A 188 8.01 -4.78 -15.80
C TYR A 188 7.75 -4.00 -14.52
N LEU A 189 7.06 -4.62 -13.57
CA LEU A 189 6.86 -4.00 -12.26
C LEU A 189 8.21 -3.70 -11.59
N LYS A 190 9.12 -4.69 -11.61
CA LYS A 190 10.47 -4.55 -11.05
C LYS A 190 11.25 -3.45 -11.74
N PHE A 191 11.25 -3.41 -13.06
CA PHE A 191 11.97 -2.40 -13.83
C PHE A 191 11.45 -0.99 -13.53
N ARG A 192 10.12 -0.78 -13.59
CA ARG A 192 9.48 0.51 -13.26
C ARG A 192 9.84 0.98 -11.85
N TRP A 193 9.71 0.08 -10.88
CA TRP A 193 9.97 0.40 -9.49
C TRP A 193 11.43 0.71 -9.22
N LYS A 194 12.35 -0.09 -9.77
CA LYS A 194 13.80 0.15 -9.64
C LYS A 194 14.18 1.51 -10.20
N THR A 195 13.72 1.82 -11.40
CA THR A 195 13.96 3.13 -12.03
C THR A 195 13.42 4.28 -11.16
N PHE A 196 12.25 4.09 -10.52
CA PHE A 196 11.69 5.06 -9.59
C PHE A 196 12.58 5.26 -8.37
N VAL A 197 13.00 4.20 -7.70
CA VAL A 197 13.78 4.28 -6.45
C VAL A 197 15.23 4.73 -6.69
N GLU A 198 15.83 4.39 -7.84
CA GLU A 198 17.19 4.79 -8.22
C GLU A 198 17.26 6.24 -8.74
N ASN A 199 16.20 6.74 -9.36
CA ASN A 199 16.16 8.13 -9.82
C ASN A 199 16.02 9.07 -8.63
N ASP A 200 16.87 10.10 -8.62
CA ASP A 200 16.99 11.06 -7.53
C ASP A 200 15.61 11.58 -7.07
N TYR A 201 15.25 11.25 -5.84
CA TYR A 201 14.01 11.67 -5.17
C TYR A 201 13.78 13.19 -5.28
N ASN A 202 14.86 13.98 -5.22
CA ASN A 202 14.79 15.44 -5.33
C ASN A 202 14.32 15.90 -6.73
N GLU A 203 14.72 15.19 -7.78
CA GLU A 203 14.30 15.52 -9.16
C GLU A 203 12.82 15.16 -9.37
N GLN A 204 12.35 14.08 -8.79
CA GLN A 204 10.93 13.68 -8.85
C GLN A 204 10.04 14.63 -8.05
N MET A 205 10.45 15.03 -6.85
CA MET A 205 9.74 16.02 -6.05
C MET A 205 9.72 17.40 -6.74
N LYS A 206 10.78 17.77 -7.41
CA LYS A 206 10.83 18.98 -8.23
C LYS A 206 9.81 18.91 -9.39
N ARG A 207 9.79 17.78 -10.13
CA ARG A 207 8.83 17.55 -11.22
C ARG A 207 7.38 17.54 -10.73
N LYS A 208 7.12 16.89 -9.57
CA LYS A 208 5.80 16.87 -8.93
C LYS A 208 5.35 18.29 -8.58
N LYS A 209 6.23 19.11 -8.01
CA LYS A 209 5.94 20.50 -7.67
C LYS A 209 5.64 21.33 -8.92
N GLU A 210 6.50 21.24 -9.93
CA GLU A 210 6.32 21.92 -11.22
C GLU A 210 5.00 21.53 -11.89
N LEU A 211 4.62 20.25 -11.84
CA LEU A 211 3.35 19.76 -12.36
C LEU A 211 2.16 20.31 -11.57
N THR A 212 2.22 20.27 -10.23
CA THR A 212 1.18 20.82 -9.36
C THR A 212 0.98 22.31 -9.63
N GLU A 213 2.06 23.07 -9.76
CA GLU A 213 2.02 24.50 -10.13
C GLU A 213 1.42 24.69 -11.53
N PHE A 214 1.78 23.85 -12.50
CA PHE A 214 1.24 23.90 -13.87
C PHE A 214 -0.28 23.63 -13.86
N ILE A 215 -0.75 22.60 -13.14
CA ILE A 215 -2.17 22.27 -13.02
C ILE A 215 -2.95 23.41 -12.36
N ASN A 216 -2.41 23.96 -11.26
CA ASN A 216 -3.07 25.04 -10.52
C ASN A 216 -3.12 26.36 -11.28
N ASN A 217 -2.14 26.63 -12.16
CA ASN A 217 -2.05 27.87 -12.93
C ASN A 217 -2.63 27.76 -14.35
N SER A 218 -3.05 26.56 -14.77
CA SER A 218 -3.66 26.37 -16.10
C SER A 218 -5.14 26.75 -16.06
N PRO A 219 -5.61 27.63 -16.97
CA PRO A 219 -7.04 27.97 -17.09
C PRO A 219 -7.91 26.75 -17.49
N ASN A 220 -7.31 25.73 -18.09
CA ASN A 220 -7.91 24.45 -18.41
C ASN A 220 -7.34 23.37 -17.49
N THR A 221 -7.66 23.43 -16.20
CA THR A 221 -7.27 22.35 -15.28
C THR A 221 -8.01 21.06 -15.64
N ILE A 222 -7.42 19.91 -15.30
CA ILE A 222 -8.10 18.62 -15.46
C ILE A 222 -9.51 18.69 -14.86
N LYS A 223 -9.67 19.40 -13.75
CA LYS A 223 -10.97 19.65 -13.11
C LYS A 223 -11.96 20.38 -14.03
N ASN A 224 -11.53 21.43 -14.73
CA ASN A 224 -12.38 22.14 -15.69
C ASN A 224 -12.72 21.29 -16.93
N ILE A 225 -11.79 20.45 -17.37
CA ILE A 225 -12.00 19.50 -18.47
C ILE A 225 -13.07 18.50 -18.07
N ILE A 226 -13.04 18.01 -16.83
CA ILE A 226 -13.98 17.01 -16.29
C ILE A 226 -15.37 17.63 -16.04
N GLU A 227 -15.43 18.86 -15.49
CA GLU A 227 -16.69 19.48 -15.10
C GLU A 227 -17.51 20.00 -16.29
N ASN A 228 -16.89 20.24 -17.44
CA ASN A 228 -17.51 21.03 -18.52
C ASN A 228 -17.72 20.30 -19.85
N ASN A 229 -17.42 19.00 -20.03
CA ASN A 229 -17.42 18.43 -21.37
C ASN A 229 -18.07 17.05 -21.54
N ASP A 230 -19.09 17.01 -22.41
CA ASP A 230 -19.57 15.79 -23.02
C ASP A 230 -18.68 15.29 -24.19
N ASN A 231 -17.69 16.11 -24.63
CA ASN A 231 -16.74 15.79 -25.69
C ASN A 231 -15.34 16.27 -25.34
N ILE A 232 -14.46 15.34 -24.94
CA ILE A 232 -13.06 15.62 -24.64
C ILE A 232 -12.31 15.90 -25.94
N SER A 233 -11.66 17.05 -26.04
CA SER A 233 -10.85 17.42 -27.22
C SER A 233 -9.52 16.65 -27.25
N THR A 234 -8.88 16.59 -28.43
CA THR A 234 -7.53 16.01 -28.59
C THR A 234 -6.50 16.70 -27.69
N ASN A 235 -6.65 17.99 -27.43
CA ASN A 235 -5.76 18.74 -26.53
C ASN A 235 -5.96 18.31 -25.07
N ASP A 236 -7.20 18.04 -24.66
CA ASP A 236 -7.53 17.55 -23.33
C ASP A 236 -6.99 16.13 -23.13
N MET A 237 -7.10 15.27 -24.12
CA MET A 237 -6.48 13.95 -24.13
C MET A 237 -4.95 14.04 -23.96
N LEU A 238 -4.32 14.97 -24.69
CA LEU A 238 -2.88 15.21 -24.60
C LEU A 238 -2.48 15.71 -23.20
N PHE A 239 -3.31 16.55 -22.59
CA PHE A 239 -3.08 17.08 -21.26
C PHE A 239 -3.20 15.99 -20.19
N VAL A 240 -4.25 15.17 -20.23
CA VAL A 240 -4.43 14.00 -19.35
C VAL A 240 -3.27 13.02 -19.55
N SER A 241 -2.87 12.77 -20.81
CA SER A 241 -1.73 11.92 -21.15
C SER A 241 -0.43 12.41 -20.49
N LYS A 242 -0.12 13.70 -20.61
CA LYS A 242 1.07 14.27 -19.98
C LYS A 242 1.03 14.19 -18.47
N HIS A 243 -0.14 14.36 -17.87
CA HIS A 243 -0.32 14.23 -16.43
C HIS A 243 -0.06 12.79 -15.97
N LEU A 244 -0.69 11.80 -16.59
CA LEU A 244 -0.47 10.40 -16.32
C LEU A 244 1.00 9.98 -16.55
N PHE A 245 1.60 10.45 -17.66
CA PHE A 245 3.01 10.23 -17.97
C PHE A 245 3.94 10.78 -16.90
N THR A 246 3.63 11.93 -16.31
CA THR A 246 4.44 12.56 -15.26
C THR A 246 4.34 11.79 -13.93
N TYR A 247 3.17 11.23 -13.63
CA TYR A 247 3.01 10.39 -12.44
C TYR A 247 3.69 9.02 -12.55
N ASN A 248 3.70 8.43 -13.75
CA ASN A 248 4.34 7.15 -14.00
C ASN A 248 4.90 7.08 -15.42
N PRO A 249 5.99 7.81 -15.71
CA PRO A 249 6.50 7.99 -17.06
C PRO A 249 6.86 6.66 -17.76
N MET A 250 7.29 5.66 -17.01
CA MET A 250 7.67 4.35 -17.57
C MET A 250 6.47 3.51 -17.95
N PHE A 251 5.36 3.64 -17.23
CA PHE A 251 4.12 2.96 -17.57
C PHE A 251 3.55 3.48 -18.89
N PHE A 252 3.48 4.82 -19.02
CA PHE A 252 2.86 5.44 -20.18
C PHE A 252 3.75 5.57 -21.43
N GLN A 253 5.07 5.32 -21.31
CA GLN A 253 5.96 5.26 -22.49
C GLN A 253 5.57 4.16 -23.47
N ASN A 254 4.95 3.09 -22.99
CA ASN A 254 4.59 1.91 -23.76
C ASN A 254 3.11 1.87 -24.13
N TYR A 255 2.34 2.88 -23.75
CA TYR A 255 0.89 2.93 -23.98
C TYR A 255 0.49 4.21 -24.70
N ASP A 256 -0.35 4.07 -25.72
CA ASP A 256 -1.07 5.18 -26.32
C ASP A 256 -2.45 5.32 -25.70
N ILE A 257 -2.82 6.53 -25.30
CA ILE A 257 -4.15 6.83 -24.84
C ILE A 257 -5.09 6.90 -26.06
N GLN A 258 -6.01 5.96 -26.14
CA GLN A 258 -6.96 5.90 -27.26
C GLN A 258 -8.31 6.53 -26.93
N GLU A 259 -8.74 6.40 -25.71
CA GLU A 259 -10.07 6.88 -25.33
C GLU A 259 -10.08 7.33 -23.88
N VAL A 260 -10.70 8.49 -23.63
CA VAL A 260 -10.99 9.00 -22.30
C VAL A 260 -12.49 9.20 -22.22
N LYS A 261 -13.19 8.46 -21.36
CA LYS A 261 -14.64 8.57 -21.16
C LYS A 261 -14.96 9.11 -19.80
N HIS A 262 -15.95 9.98 -19.75
CA HIS A 262 -16.63 10.37 -18.52
C HIS A 262 -17.74 9.38 -18.18
N GLU A 263 -17.68 8.75 -17.02
CA GLU A 263 -18.79 7.90 -16.55
C GLU A 263 -19.79 8.67 -15.68
N ASN A 264 -19.33 9.71 -15.01
CA ASN A 264 -20.15 10.70 -14.27
C ASN A 264 -19.25 11.84 -13.79
N ASN A 265 -19.80 12.86 -13.12
CA ASN A 265 -19.09 14.10 -12.71
C ASN A 265 -17.81 13.92 -11.85
N LYS A 266 -17.34 12.69 -11.62
CA LYS A 266 -16.16 12.42 -10.80
C LYS A 266 -15.28 11.26 -11.29
N ASN A 267 -15.68 10.56 -12.36
CA ASN A 267 -14.95 9.37 -12.81
C ASN A 267 -14.54 9.50 -14.27
N ILE A 268 -13.26 9.30 -14.55
CA ILE A 268 -12.73 9.19 -15.91
C ILE A 268 -12.25 7.76 -16.13
N THR A 269 -12.68 7.12 -17.20
CA THR A 269 -12.10 5.88 -17.69
C THR A 269 -11.11 6.20 -18.79
N VAL A 270 -9.88 5.72 -18.65
CA VAL A 270 -8.82 5.89 -19.66
C VAL A 270 -8.56 4.54 -20.32
N LYS A 271 -8.73 4.46 -21.62
CA LYS A 271 -8.42 3.29 -22.42
C LYS A 271 -7.01 3.41 -23.00
N LEU A 272 -6.16 2.45 -22.68
CA LEU A 272 -4.76 2.42 -23.08
C LEU A 272 -4.52 1.28 -24.06
N TYR A 273 -3.68 1.53 -25.07
CA TYR A 273 -3.16 0.52 -25.99
C TYR A 273 -1.70 0.22 -25.68
N ASP A 274 -1.37 -1.05 -25.59
CA ASP A 274 0.01 -1.50 -25.41
C ASP A 274 0.74 -1.56 -26.77
N ASN A 275 1.64 -0.61 -27.00
CA ASN A 275 2.42 -0.52 -28.22
C ASN A 275 3.55 -1.57 -28.31
N VAL A 276 3.90 -2.22 -27.20
CA VAL A 276 5.05 -3.15 -27.16
C VAL A 276 4.67 -4.55 -27.65
N TYR A 277 3.42 -4.96 -27.46
CA TYR A 277 3.00 -6.34 -27.70
C TYR A 277 2.17 -6.58 -28.94
N ASN A 278 1.79 -5.54 -29.67
CA ASN A 278 0.92 -5.64 -30.85
C ASN A 278 -0.34 -6.52 -30.59
N ILE A 279 -0.82 -6.50 -29.36
CA ILE A 279 -1.98 -7.27 -28.94
C ILE A 279 -3.20 -6.44 -29.33
N ASN A 280 -3.97 -6.93 -30.30
CA ASN A 280 -5.23 -6.37 -30.75
C ASN A 280 -6.36 -6.41 -29.70
N ASN A 281 -6.02 -6.59 -28.44
CA ASN A 281 -6.96 -6.51 -27.33
C ASN A 281 -6.66 -5.24 -26.52
N PRO A 282 -7.60 -4.29 -26.48
CA PRO A 282 -7.50 -3.17 -25.55
C PRO A 282 -7.45 -3.76 -24.12
N LEU A 283 -6.44 -3.39 -23.35
CA LEU A 283 -6.51 -3.51 -21.90
C LEU A 283 -7.58 -2.50 -21.45
N GLU A 284 -8.82 -2.96 -21.30
CA GLU A 284 -9.83 -2.18 -20.63
C GLU A 284 -9.44 -2.08 -19.17
N ILE A 285 -8.75 -1.00 -18.83
CA ILE A 285 -8.54 -0.64 -17.45
C ILE A 285 -9.82 0.07 -17.00
N GLU A 286 -10.86 -0.73 -16.76
CA GLU A 286 -12.17 -0.23 -16.37
C GLU A 286 -12.19 0.52 -15.04
N ASP A 287 -11.08 0.55 -14.28
CA ASP A 287 -11.05 1.03 -12.91
C ASP A 287 -9.95 2.03 -12.56
N ILE A 288 -9.33 2.71 -13.51
CA ILE A 288 -8.59 3.93 -13.15
C ILE A 288 -9.60 5.07 -13.01
N LYS A 289 -10.26 5.11 -11.86
CA LYS A 289 -11.07 6.26 -11.47
C LYS A 289 -10.10 7.33 -10.96
N LEU A 290 -9.75 8.26 -11.82
CA LEU A 290 -9.07 9.47 -11.41
C LEU A 290 -10.10 10.36 -10.70
N TYR A 291 -10.08 10.36 -9.36
CA TYR A 291 -10.76 11.41 -8.59
C TYR A 291 -9.84 12.64 -8.61
N ILE A 292 -10.31 13.67 -9.22
CA ILE A 292 -9.62 14.96 -9.26
C ILE A 292 -10.35 15.93 -8.36
#